data_7af95f9627fef284699e3fe0ca177a97
#
_entry.id   7af95f9627fef284699e3fe0ca177a97
#
_cell.length_a   1.000
_cell.length_b   1.000
_cell.length_c   1.000
_cell.angle_alpha   90.00
_cell.angle_beta   90.00
_cell.angle_gamma   90.00
#
_symmetry.space_group_name_H-M   'P 1'
#
loop_
_entity.id
_entity.type
_entity.pdbx_description
1 polymer ?
#
loop_
_entity_poly.entity_id
_entity_poly.type
_entity_poly.pdbx_seq_one_letter_code
_entity_poly.pdbx_strand_id
1 'polypeptide(L)'
;MAKVEGSSENIVQDGAQPVKPRILLAATGSVASIKFESLCRSFSEWAEVRAVATKSSLYFLDKASLPRDVILYTDDDEWSSWKKIGDGVLHIELRKWADIMVIAPLSANTLAKIAGGLCDNLLTCIVRAWDYSKPLYVAPAMNTFMWHNPFTKRHLEVISELGIVLIPPITKRLACGDYGNGAMAEPSMIYNTVRLSYKPSTVNGSG
;
A
#
# COMPACT_ATOMS: atom_id res chain seq x y z
N MET A 1 28.28 -0.66 65.04
CA MET A 1 28.65 -1.06 63.65
C MET A 1 27.50 -1.84 63.06
N ALA A 2 26.67 -1.18 62.28
CA ALA A 2 25.55 -1.82 61.59
C ALA A 2 25.85 -1.69 60.08
N LYS A 3 25.97 -2.85 59.38
CA LYS A 3 26.10 -2.93 57.94
C LYS A 3 24.75 -2.70 57.31
N VAL A 4 24.68 -1.74 56.38
CA VAL A 4 23.54 -1.54 55.49
C VAL A 4 23.84 -2.36 54.24
N GLU A 5 23.06 -3.40 54.00
CA GLU A 5 23.04 -4.13 52.72
C GLU A 5 22.13 -3.41 51.74
N GLY A 6 22.72 -2.92 50.67
CA GLY A 6 21.97 -2.31 49.56
C GLY A 6 21.45 -3.41 48.64
N SER A 7 20.14 -3.59 48.59
CA SER A 7 19.46 -4.39 47.58
C SER A 7 19.40 -3.64 46.27
N SER A 8 20.12 -4.13 45.28
CA SER A 8 20.03 -3.71 43.88
C SER A 8 18.75 -4.31 43.27
N GLU A 9 17.73 -3.50 43.10
CA GLU A 9 16.55 -3.87 42.30
C GLU A 9 16.96 -3.90 40.82
N ASN A 10 17.04 -5.11 40.26
CA ASN A 10 17.13 -5.31 38.82
C ASN A 10 15.78 -4.95 38.20
N ILE A 11 15.68 -3.78 37.59
CA ILE A 11 14.57 -3.41 36.70
C ILE A 11 14.78 -4.20 35.43
N VAL A 12 14.06 -5.32 35.31
CA VAL A 12 13.89 -6.04 34.05
C VAL A 12 13.00 -5.15 33.17
N GLN A 13 13.60 -4.42 32.26
CA GLN A 13 12.86 -3.77 31.18
C GLN A 13 12.29 -4.88 30.29
N ASP A 14 11.00 -5.10 30.45
CA ASP A 14 10.21 -5.95 29.55
C ASP A 14 10.24 -5.30 28.14
N GLY A 15 11.11 -5.80 27.29
CA GLY A 15 11.33 -5.33 25.94
C GLY A 15 10.19 -5.75 25.02
N ALA A 16 9.03 -5.12 25.12
CA ALA A 16 7.98 -5.26 24.13
C ALA A 16 8.53 -4.89 22.76
N GLN A 17 8.68 -5.86 21.86
CA GLN A 17 9.10 -5.60 20.49
C GLN A 17 8.10 -4.63 19.85
N PRO A 18 8.56 -3.58 19.14
CA PRO A 18 7.65 -2.64 18.49
C PRO A 18 6.76 -3.40 17.52
N VAL A 19 5.45 -3.21 17.67
CA VAL A 19 4.45 -3.84 16.79
C VAL A 19 4.71 -3.38 15.36
N LYS A 20 4.95 -4.33 14.44
CA LYS A 20 5.14 -4.03 13.02
C LYS A 20 3.87 -3.42 12.44
N PRO A 21 3.95 -2.34 11.65
CA PRO A 21 2.77 -1.83 10.95
C PRO A 21 2.29 -2.82 9.89
N ARG A 22 1.00 -2.77 9.60
CA ARG A 22 0.34 -3.62 8.60
C ARG A 22 0.12 -2.82 7.33
N ILE A 23 0.79 -3.21 6.25
CA ILE A 23 0.74 -2.53 4.96
C ILE A 23 -0.05 -3.35 3.95
N LEU A 24 -1.06 -2.71 3.37
CA LEU A 24 -1.77 -3.24 2.21
C LEU A 24 -1.13 -2.63 0.95
N LEU A 25 -0.36 -3.44 0.24
CA LEU A 25 0.34 -3.04 -0.98
C LEU A 25 -0.47 -3.47 -2.20
N ALA A 26 -0.72 -2.56 -3.14
CA ALA A 26 -1.55 -2.87 -4.30
C ALA A 26 -0.86 -2.57 -5.63
N ALA A 27 -1.07 -3.45 -6.62
CA ALA A 27 -0.61 -3.28 -8.00
C ALA A 27 -1.79 -3.13 -8.97
N THR A 28 -1.66 -2.20 -9.92
CA THR A 28 -2.67 -2.00 -10.97
C THR A 28 -2.08 -2.10 -12.37
N GLY A 29 -2.92 -2.13 -13.41
CA GLY A 29 -2.53 -2.40 -14.80
C GLY A 29 -1.54 -1.42 -15.40
N SER A 30 -0.28 -1.59 -15.06
CA SER A 30 0.87 -0.90 -15.65
C SER A 30 2.04 -1.86 -15.78
N VAL A 31 2.88 -1.68 -16.81
CA VAL A 31 4.15 -2.43 -16.97
C VAL A 31 5.04 -2.30 -15.72
N ALA A 32 4.93 -1.19 -14.99
CA ALA A 32 5.68 -0.99 -13.74
C ALA A 32 5.36 -2.03 -12.65
N SER A 33 4.30 -2.85 -12.79
CA SER A 33 4.02 -3.98 -11.90
C SER A 33 5.13 -5.05 -11.88
N ILE A 34 6.04 -5.07 -12.86
CA ILE A 34 7.27 -5.89 -12.81
C ILE A 34 8.15 -5.58 -11.58
N LYS A 35 8.00 -4.39 -10.99
CA LYS A 35 8.73 -3.97 -9.78
C LYS A 35 8.01 -4.30 -8.47
N PHE A 36 6.82 -4.89 -8.55
CA PHE A 36 5.96 -5.11 -7.38
C PHE A 36 6.58 -6.08 -6.36
N GLU A 37 7.25 -7.13 -6.84
CA GLU A 37 8.00 -8.06 -5.99
C GLU A 37 9.06 -7.33 -5.14
N SER A 38 9.83 -6.43 -5.76
CA SER A 38 10.84 -5.63 -5.05
C SER A 38 10.21 -4.75 -3.96
N LEU A 39 9.04 -4.18 -4.21
CA LEU A 39 8.29 -3.43 -3.19
C LEU A 39 7.84 -4.34 -2.04
N CYS A 40 7.27 -5.51 -2.35
CA CYS A 40 6.88 -6.48 -1.32
C CYS A 40 8.06 -6.84 -0.42
N ARG A 41 9.23 -7.17 -0.99
CA ARG A 41 10.43 -7.49 -0.23
C ARG A 41 10.86 -6.34 0.69
N SER A 42 10.96 -5.13 0.14
CA SER A 42 11.40 -3.97 0.92
C SER A 42 10.44 -3.66 2.08
N PHE A 43 9.13 -3.74 1.86
CA PHE A 43 8.18 -3.48 2.93
C PHE A 43 8.14 -4.59 3.98
N SER A 44 8.32 -5.87 3.60
CA SER A 44 8.37 -7.02 4.52
C SER A 44 9.53 -6.95 5.53
N GLU A 45 10.57 -6.16 5.26
CA GLU A 45 11.68 -5.96 6.20
C GLU A 45 11.23 -5.36 7.54
N TRP A 46 10.22 -4.48 7.52
CA TRP A 46 9.79 -3.75 8.71
C TRP A 46 8.28 -3.78 9.01
N ALA A 47 7.48 -4.32 8.12
CA ALA A 47 6.03 -4.37 8.19
C ALA A 47 5.49 -5.79 7.96
N GLU A 48 4.26 -6.04 8.39
CA GLU A 48 3.46 -7.15 7.88
C GLU A 48 2.79 -6.69 6.58
N VAL A 49 2.98 -7.45 5.49
CA VAL A 49 2.51 -7.06 4.15
C VAL A 49 1.44 -8.01 3.65
N ARG A 50 0.32 -7.46 3.19
CA ARG A 50 -0.63 -8.15 2.32
C ARG A 50 -0.69 -7.44 0.98
N ALA A 51 -0.87 -8.19 -0.10
CA ALA A 51 -0.87 -7.67 -1.45
C ALA A 51 -2.24 -7.78 -2.10
N VAL A 52 -2.58 -6.80 -2.95
CA VAL A 52 -3.77 -6.83 -3.81
C VAL A 52 -3.35 -6.57 -5.25
N ALA A 53 -3.81 -7.38 -6.19
CA ALA A 53 -3.54 -7.19 -7.61
C ALA A 53 -4.83 -7.12 -8.43
N THR A 54 -4.96 -6.07 -9.25
CA THR A 54 -6.04 -6.03 -10.24
C THR A 54 -5.78 -7.04 -11.35
N LYS A 55 -6.83 -7.52 -12.02
CA LYS A 55 -6.72 -8.46 -13.12
C LYS A 55 -5.70 -8.02 -14.18
N SER A 56 -5.66 -6.74 -14.52
CA SER A 56 -4.73 -6.19 -15.51
C SER A 56 -3.28 -6.14 -15.03
N SER A 57 -3.00 -6.07 -13.73
CA SER A 57 -1.63 -6.11 -13.22
C SER A 57 -1.02 -7.51 -13.28
N LEU A 58 -1.85 -8.55 -13.24
CA LEU A 58 -1.40 -9.94 -13.29
C LEU A 58 -0.70 -10.33 -14.60
N TYR A 59 -0.86 -9.55 -15.68
CA TYR A 59 -0.10 -9.73 -16.91
C TYR A 59 1.39 -9.40 -16.77
N PHE A 60 1.74 -8.59 -15.77
CA PHE A 60 3.10 -8.09 -15.57
C PHE A 60 3.73 -8.59 -14.26
N LEU A 61 2.91 -9.17 -13.39
CA LEU A 61 3.32 -9.62 -12.07
C LEU A 61 3.55 -11.12 -12.07
N ASP A 62 4.75 -11.55 -11.67
CA ASP A 62 5.03 -12.96 -11.41
C ASP A 62 4.63 -13.30 -9.95
N LYS A 63 3.51 -14.02 -9.81
CA LYS A 63 3.04 -14.46 -8.49
C LYS A 63 4.03 -15.35 -7.75
N ALA A 64 4.81 -16.16 -8.49
CA ALA A 64 5.77 -17.09 -7.89
C ALA A 64 7.01 -16.41 -7.31
N SER A 65 7.30 -15.18 -7.76
CA SER A 65 8.44 -14.38 -7.27
C SER A 65 8.16 -13.66 -5.95
N LEU A 66 6.90 -13.53 -5.54
CA LEU A 66 6.55 -12.82 -4.31
C LEU A 66 7.12 -13.51 -3.06
N PRO A 67 7.48 -12.76 -2.01
CA PRO A 67 7.89 -13.32 -0.73
C PRO A 67 6.83 -14.28 -0.17
N ARG A 68 7.26 -15.39 0.43
CA ARG A 68 6.35 -16.46 0.91
C ARG A 68 5.40 -16.03 2.02
N ASP A 69 5.76 -15.00 2.75
CA ASP A 69 4.99 -14.38 3.83
C ASP A 69 3.98 -13.35 3.35
N VAL A 70 4.02 -12.97 2.06
CA VAL A 70 3.09 -12.02 1.46
C VAL A 70 1.92 -12.75 0.81
N ILE A 71 0.72 -12.58 1.38
CA ILE A 71 -0.51 -13.12 0.78
C ILE A 71 -1.00 -12.18 -0.30
N LEU A 72 -1.17 -12.70 -1.52
CA LEU A 72 -1.73 -11.95 -2.66
C LEU A 72 -3.22 -12.24 -2.81
N TYR A 73 -4.03 -11.18 -2.81
CA TYR A 73 -5.47 -11.22 -3.07
C TYR A 73 -5.81 -10.62 -4.44
N THR A 74 -6.82 -11.18 -5.07
CA THR A 74 -7.32 -10.79 -6.40
C THR A 74 -8.85 -10.65 -6.37
N ASP A 75 -9.44 -10.22 -7.48
CA ASP A 75 -10.90 -10.15 -7.61
C ASP A 75 -11.59 -11.51 -7.44
N ASP A 76 -10.91 -12.61 -7.83
CA ASP A 76 -11.43 -13.97 -7.67
C ASP A 76 -11.56 -14.36 -6.19
N ASP A 77 -10.65 -13.87 -5.33
CA ASP A 77 -10.68 -14.13 -3.90
C ASP A 77 -11.86 -13.42 -3.21
N GLU A 78 -12.22 -12.22 -3.69
CA GLU A 78 -13.38 -11.46 -3.20
C GLU A 78 -14.67 -12.30 -3.30
N TRP A 79 -14.91 -12.90 -4.47
CA TRP A 79 -16.15 -13.63 -4.73
C TRP A 79 -16.13 -15.07 -4.21
N SER A 80 -14.97 -15.70 -4.11
CA SER A 80 -14.86 -17.09 -3.64
C SER A 80 -14.97 -17.22 -2.12
N SER A 81 -14.65 -16.18 -1.37
CA SER A 81 -14.62 -16.19 0.09
C SER A 81 -16.01 -16.07 0.73
N TRP A 82 -16.97 -15.40 0.08
CA TRP A 82 -18.31 -15.17 0.61
C TRP A 82 -19.31 -16.24 0.15
N LYS A 83 -20.00 -16.90 1.07
CA LYS A 83 -20.97 -17.97 0.77
C LYS A 83 -22.32 -17.73 1.41
N LYS A 84 -22.40 -17.05 2.54
CA LYS A 84 -23.65 -16.81 3.29
C LYS A 84 -23.56 -15.56 4.14
N ILE A 85 -24.72 -15.06 4.55
CA ILE A 85 -24.84 -13.94 5.49
C ILE A 85 -24.10 -14.30 6.80
N GLY A 86 -23.20 -13.41 7.23
CA GLY A 86 -22.32 -13.60 8.39
C GLY A 86 -20.87 -13.94 8.03
N ASP A 87 -20.60 -14.33 6.78
CA ASP A 87 -19.23 -14.47 6.29
C ASP A 87 -18.54 -13.11 6.17
N GLY A 88 -17.23 -13.09 6.37
CA GLY A 88 -16.41 -11.89 6.20
C GLY A 88 -16.43 -11.39 4.75
N VAL A 89 -16.50 -10.08 4.57
CA VAL A 89 -16.40 -9.42 3.26
C VAL A 89 -14.95 -8.99 3.07
N LEU A 90 -14.27 -9.56 2.10
CA LEU A 90 -12.81 -9.48 1.97
C LEU A 90 -12.28 -8.04 1.93
N HIS A 91 -12.88 -7.14 1.11
CA HIS A 91 -12.43 -5.75 1.05
C HIS A 91 -12.58 -5.02 2.40
N ILE A 92 -13.62 -5.35 3.19
CA ILE A 92 -13.82 -4.78 4.53
C ILE A 92 -12.78 -5.33 5.52
N GLU A 93 -12.49 -6.63 5.45
CA GLU A 93 -11.49 -7.24 6.33
C GLU A 93 -10.07 -6.72 6.03
N LEU A 94 -9.72 -6.56 4.76
CA LEU A 94 -8.42 -5.97 4.36
C LEU A 94 -8.31 -4.51 4.79
N ARG A 95 -9.37 -3.72 4.61
CA ARG A 95 -9.45 -2.32 5.07
C ARG A 95 -9.29 -2.18 6.58
N LYS A 96 -9.93 -3.07 7.36
CA LYS A 96 -9.80 -3.07 8.82
C LYS A 96 -8.40 -3.47 9.27
N TRP A 97 -7.84 -4.48 8.62
CA TRP A 97 -6.54 -5.03 8.95
C TRP A 97 -5.41 -4.02 8.71
N ALA A 98 -5.42 -3.29 7.62
CA ALA A 98 -4.32 -2.41 7.22
C ALA A 98 -4.24 -1.13 8.07
N ASP A 99 -3.03 -0.74 8.42
CA ASP A 99 -2.71 0.55 9.03
C ASP A 99 -2.31 1.58 7.96
N ILE A 100 -1.73 1.11 6.85
CA ILE A 100 -1.25 1.91 5.72
C ILE A 100 -1.67 1.21 4.41
N MET A 101 -2.04 1.99 3.41
CA MET A 101 -2.25 1.48 2.04
C MET A 101 -1.28 2.15 1.07
N VAL A 102 -0.70 1.36 0.16
CA VAL A 102 0.20 1.84 -0.89
C VAL A 102 -0.22 1.24 -2.23
N ILE A 103 -0.57 2.08 -3.21
CA ILE A 103 -0.90 1.65 -4.57
C ILE A 103 0.27 1.98 -5.49
N ALA A 104 1.07 1.00 -5.83
CA ALA A 104 2.28 1.15 -6.62
C ALA A 104 2.54 -0.10 -7.52
N PRO A 105 2.28 0.02 -8.84
CA PRO A 105 1.89 1.21 -9.59
C PRO A 105 0.41 1.56 -9.49
N LEU A 106 0.07 2.85 -9.63
CA LEU A 106 -1.27 3.34 -9.90
C LEU A 106 -1.42 3.66 -11.40
N SER A 107 -2.22 2.88 -12.11
CA SER A 107 -2.53 3.11 -13.53
C SER A 107 -3.51 4.27 -13.73
N ALA A 108 -3.51 4.90 -14.90
CA ALA A 108 -4.48 5.95 -15.25
C ALA A 108 -5.94 5.48 -15.11
N ASN A 109 -6.23 4.22 -15.47
CA ASN A 109 -7.57 3.65 -15.32
C ASN A 109 -7.99 3.57 -13.84
N THR A 110 -7.12 3.05 -12.98
CA THR A 110 -7.45 2.93 -11.55
C THR A 110 -7.51 4.31 -10.88
N LEU A 111 -6.63 5.25 -11.27
CA LEU A 111 -6.71 6.64 -10.83
C LEU A 111 -8.08 7.25 -11.17
N ALA A 112 -8.55 7.08 -12.42
CA ALA A 112 -9.85 7.58 -12.86
C ALA A 112 -11.01 6.93 -12.07
N LYS A 113 -10.94 5.62 -11.79
CA LYS A 113 -11.93 4.92 -10.99
C LYS A 113 -12.01 5.45 -9.55
N ILE A 114 -10.87 5.61 -8.90
CA ILE A 114 -10.79 6.17 -7.54
C ILE A 114 -11.38 7.59 -7.52
N ALA A 115 -10.94 8.46 -8.43
CA ALA A 115 -11.44 9.83 -8.53
C ALA A 115 -12.94 9.90 -8.84
N GLY A 116 -13.47 8.95 -9.60
CA GLY A 116 -14.90 8.83 -9.91
C GLY A 116 -15.72 8.08 -8.85
N GLY A 117 -15.08 7.56 -7.80
CA GLY A 117 -15.75 6.78 -6.74
C GLY A 117 -16.28 5.42 -7.19
N LEU A 118 -15.74 4.83 -8.28
CA LEU A 118 -16.11 3.50 -8.74
C LEU A 118 -15.52 2.43 -7.82
N CYS A 119 -16.26 1.32 -7.65
CA CYS A 119 -15.87 0.16 -6.85
C CYS A 119 -16.29 -1.15 -7.54
N ASP A 120 -15.67 -1.40 -8.69
CA ASP A 120 -15.99 -2.53 -9.58
C ASP A 120 -14.98 -3.69 -9.50
N ASN A 121 -14.02 -3.61 -8.58
CA ASN A 121 -13.05 -4.66 -8.29
C ASN A 121 -12.59 -4.57 -6.82
N LEU A 122 -11.91 -5.61 -6.33
CA LEU A 122 -11.44 -5.69 -4.93
C LEU A 122 -10.70 -4.43 -4.48
N LEU A 123 -9.72 -3.97 -5.26
CA LEU A 123 -8.92 -2.79 -4.92
C LEU A 123 -9.78 -1.53 -4.76
N THR A 124 -10.65 -1.25 -5.74
CA THR A 124 -11.49 -0.05 -5.71
C THR A 124 -12.55 -0.13 -4.63
N CYS A 125 -13.05 -1.33 -4.28
CA CYS A 125 -13.91 -1.55 -3.11
C CYS A 125 -13.18 -1.24 -1.80
N ILE A 126 -11.90 -1.67 -1.66
CA ILE A 126 -11.09 -1.34 -0.48
C ILE A 126 -10.92 0.18 -0.35
N VAL A 127 -10.55 0.86 -1.45
CA VAL A 127 -10.36 2.32 -1.45
C VAL A 127 -11.67 3.06 -1.14
N ARG A 128 -12.81 2.58 -1.67
CA ARG A 128 -14.14 3.14 -1.39
C ARG A 128 -14.54 3.02 0.07
N ALA A 129 -14.12 1.93 0.73
CA ALA A 129 -14.36 1.68 2.15
C ALA A 129 -13.22 2.19 3.05
N TRP A 130 -12.19 2.82 2.48
CA TRP A 130 -11.00 3.23 3.24
C TRP A 130 -11.33 4.23 4.34
N ASP A 131 -10.59 4.12 5.43
CA ASP A 131 -10.60 5.11 6.50
C ASP A 131 -9.53 6.17 6.21
N TYR A 132 -9.95 7.31 5.69
CA TYR A 132 -9.02 8.37 5.28
C TYR A 132 -8.30 9.08 6.45
N SER A 133 -8.56 8.69 7.69
CA SER A 133 -7.67 9.03 8.81
C SER A 133 -6.37 8.22 8.80
N LYS A 134 -6.35 7.09 8.09
CA LYS A 134 -5.16 6.27 7.84
C LYS A 134 -4.48 6.69 6.54
N PRO A 135 -3.13 6.67 6.49
CA PRO A 135 -2.40 7.09 5.30
C PRO A 135 -2.64 6.14 4.11
N LEU A 136 -2.90 6.74 2.94
CA LEU A 136 -2.97 6.08 1.65
C LEU A 136 -2.02 6.79 0.68
N TYR A 137 -1.06 6.04 0.13
CA TYR A 137 -0.06 6.52 -0.81
C TYR A 137 -0.30 5.96 -2.19
N VAL A 138 -0.04 6.76 -3.22
CA VAL A 138 -0.16 6.33 -4.62
C VAL A 138 1.08 6.71 -5.43
N ALA A 139 1.59 5.78 -6.23
CA ALA A 139 2.69 5.99 -7.15
C ALA A 139 2.22 5.78 -8.60
N PRO A 140 1.82 6.86 -9.31
CA PRO A 140 1.34 6.77 -10.68
C PRO A 140 2.39 6.20 -11.64
N ALA A 141 1.88 5.41 -12.62
CA ALA A 141 2.68 4.84 -13.70
C ALA A 141 1.87 4.72 -14.98
N MET A 142 2.17 5.56 -15.96
CA MET A 142 1.47 5.62 -17.23
C MET A 142 2.35 6.21 -18.32
N ASN A 143 1.93 6.09 -19.59
CA ASN A 143 2.59 6.76 -20.71
C ASN A 143 2.60 8.28 -20.55
N THR A 144 3.59 8.97 -21.12
CA THR A 144 3.76 10.41 -21.03
C THR A 144 2.54 11.19 -21.55
N PHE A 145 1.91 10.74 -22.62
CA PHE A 145 0.69 11.40 -23.14
C PHE A 145 -0.49 11.25 -22.19
N MET A 146 -0.63 10.08 -21.52
CA MET A 146 -1.63 9.90 -20.48
C MET A 146 -1.34 10.75 -19.25
N TRP A 147 -0.06 10.91 -18.88
CA TRP A 147 0.35 11.75 -17.76
C TRP A 147 -0.01 13.24 -17.98
N HIS A 148 0.23 13.75 -19.19
CA HIS A 148 -0.09 15.14 -19.55
C HIS A 148 -1.56 15.36 -19.96
N ASN A 149 -2.38 14.31 -19.98
CA ASN A 149 -3.79 14.44 -20.31
C ASN A 149 -4.54 15.26 -19.24
N PRO A 150 -5.43 16.20 -19.62
CA PRO A 150 -6.19 17.01 -18.67
C PRO A 150 -6.99 16.20 -17.63
N PHE A 151 -7.48 15.02 -17.99
CA PHE A 151 -8.15 14.13 -17.04
C PHE A 151 -7.22 13.65 -15.92
N THR A 152 -5.95 13.35 -16.22
CA THR A 152 -4.98 12.92 -15.20
C THR A 152 -4.81 14.00 -14.14
N LYS A 153 -4.59 15.26 -14.57
CA LYS A 153 -4.49 16.40 -13.64
C LYS A 153 -5.73 16.52 -12.75
N ARG A 154 -6.91 16.52 -13.35
CA ARG A 154 -8.19 16.61 -12.61
C ARG A 154 -8.36 15.45 -11.61
N HIS A 155 -8.05 14.23 -12.02
CA HIS A 155 -8.18 13.07 -11.13
C HIS A 155 -7.18 13.12 -9.97
N LEU A 156 -5.96 13.63 -10.19
CA LEU A 156 -4.98 13.84 -9.12
C LEU A 156 -5.46 14.90 -8.12
N GLU A 157 -6.08 15.98 -8.59
CA GLU A 157 -6.70 17.01 -7.74
C GLU A 157 -7.78 16.38 -6.85
N VAL A 158 -8.70 15.59 -7.44
CA VAL A 158 -9.78 14.92 -6.69
C VAL A 158 -9.24 13.96 -5.63
N ILE A 159 -8.26 13.12 -5.94
CA ILE A 159 -7.71 12.19 -4.93
C ILE A 159 -6.93 12.92 -3.84
N SER A 160 -6.33 14.08 -4.15
CA SER A 160 -5.67 14.94 -3.15
C SER A 160 -6.67 15.51 -2.14
N GLU A 161 -7.88 15.88 -2.58
CA GLU A 161 -8.97 16.33 -1.70
C GLU A 161 -9.40 15.24 -0.70
N LEU A 162 -9.24 13.96 -1.06
CA LEU A 162 -9.47 12.82 -0.16
C LEU A 162 -8.32 12.59 0.83
N GLY A 163 -7.24 13.37 0.77
CA GLY A 163 -6.06 13.19 1.60
C GLY A 163 -5.11 12.08 1.14
N ILE A 164 -5.28 11.57 -0.10
CA ILE A 164 -4.39 10.57 -0.69
C ILE A 164 -3.05 11.23 -1.04
N VAL A 165 -1.95 10.64 -0.58
CA VAL A 165 -0.61 11.16 -0.74
C VAL A 165 -0.01 10.71 -2.08
N LEU A 166 0.31 11.67 -2.95
CA LEU A 166 0.95 11.40 -4.23
C LEU A 166 2.47 11.24 -4.05
N ILE A 167 3.01 10.10 -4.50
CA ILE A 167 4.45 9.92 -4.74
C ILE A 167 4.67 10.20 -6.23
N PRO A 168 5.27 11.34 -6.59
CA PRO A 168 5.30 11.78 -7.98
C PRO A 168 6.07 10.82 -8.89
N PRO A 169 5.65 10.64 -10.15
CA PRO A 169 6.40 9.86 -11.12
C PRO A 169 7.72 10.54 -11.47
N ILE A 170 8.63 9.77 -12.02
CA ILE A 170 9.94 10.25 -12.46
C ILE A 170 10.02 10.32 -13.98
N THR A 171 10.98 11.12 -14.46
CA THR A 171 11.32 11.21 -15.88
C THR A 171 12.35 10.17 -16.23
N LYS A 172 12.02 9.26 -17.13
CA LYS A 172 12.96 8.27 -17.68
C LYS A 172 12.45 7.69 -19.00
N ARG A 173 13.24 6.78 -19.60
CA ARG A 173 12.78 5.97 -20.73
C ARG A 173 11.67 5.03 -20.28
N LEU A 174 10.50 5.14 -20.89
CA LEU A 174 9.30 4.33 -20.62
C LEU A 174 9.36 2.99 -21.36
N ALA A 175 8.51 2.05 -20.98
CA ALA A 175 8.41 0.73 -21.64
C ALA A 175 8.00 0.82 -23.13
N CYS A 176 7.30 1.88 -23.53
CA CYS A 176 6.98 2.16 -24.94
C CYS A 176 8.17 2.69 -25.75
N GLY A 177 9.33 2.94 -25.12
CA GLY A 177 10.51 3.50 -25.77
C GLY A 177 10.64 5.02 -25.68
N ASP A 178 9.58 5.73 -25.37
CA ASP A 178 9.58 7.19 -25.20
C ASP A 178 10.36 7.62 -23.97
N TYR A 179 11.01 8.78 -24.04
CA TYR A 179 11.63 9.41 -22.88
C TYR A 179 10.73 10.54 -22.38
N GLY A 180 10.29 10.44 -21.13
CA GLY A 180 9.40 11.48 -20.59
C GLY A 180 8.88 11.18 -19.19
N ASN A 181 7.98 12.01 -18.73
CA ASN A 181 7.31 11.90 -17.44
C ASN A 181 6.24 10.79 -17.46
N GLY A 182 6.01 10.18 -16.30
CA GLY A 182 4.96 9.19 -16.14
C GLY A 182 5.47 7.81 -15.69
N ALA A 183 6.80 7.61 -15.60
CA ALA A 183 7.37 6.41 -15.01
C ALA A 183 7.12 6.38 -13.49
N MET A 184 6.73 5.21 -12.96
CA MET A 184 6.62 5.03 -11.52
C MET A 184 7.91 5.40 -10.81
N ALA A 185 7.80 6.09 -9.68
CA ALA A 185 8.92 6.31 -8.77
C ALA A 185 9.66 5.00 -8.48
N GLU A 186 10.96 5.08 -8.23
CA GLU A 186 11.73 3.87 -7.94
C GLU A 186 11.26 3.23 -6.61
N PRO A 187 11.30 1.89 -6.49
CA PRO A 187 10.86 1.18 -5.29
C PRO A 187 11.48 1.72 -4.00
N SER A 188 12.76 2.08 -4.03
CA SER A 188 13.45 2.68 -2.89
C SER A 188 12.88 4.05 -2.48
N MET A 189 12.48 4.87 -3.45
CA MET A 189 11.85 6.16 -3.17
C MET A 189 10.46 5.96 -2.54
N ILE A 190 9.65 5.06 -3.09
CA ILE A 190 8.32 4.73 -2.54
C ILE A 190 8.47 4.22 -1.10
N TYR A 191 9.35 3.25 -0.88
CA TYR A 191 9.64 2.68 0.42
C TYR A 191 10.06 3.76 1.44
N ASN A 192 11.04 4.59 1.09
CA ASN A 192 11.54 5.63 1.97
C ASN A 192 10.48 6.67 2.31
N THR A 193 9.67 7.09 1.33
CA THR A 193 8.59 8.05 1.54
C THR A 193 7.58 7.52 2.57
N VAL A 194 7.13 6.28 2.40
CA VAL A 194 6.16 5.66 3.31
C VAL A 194 6.76 5.46 4.70
N ARG A 195 7.98 4.92 4.79
CA ARG A 195 8.64 4.62 6.05
C ARG A 195 8.93 5.87 6.88
N LEU A 196 9.43 6.93 6.26
CA LEU A 196 9.75 8.18 6.95
C LEU A 196 8.50 8.95 7.41
N SER A 197 7.37 8.76 6.72
CA SER A 197 6.09 9.37 7.10
C SER A 197 5.36 8.60 8.20
N TYR A 198 5.74 7.35 8.45
CA TYR A 198 5.08 6.51 9.46
C TYR A 198 5.48 6.95 10.87
N LYS A 199 4.49 7.30 11.67
CA LYS A 199 4.63 7.54 13.11
C LYS A 199 3.97 6.36 13.84
N PRO A 200 4.71 5.56 14.61
CA PRO A 200 4.09 4.51 15.42
C PRO A 200 3.02 5.12 16.32
N SER A 201 1.84 4.54 16.34
CA SER A 201 0.82 4.92 17.32
C SER A 201 1.38 4.57 18.70
N THR A 202 1.60 5.57 19.55
CA THR A 202 1.84 5.35 20.97
C THR A 202 0.55 4.74 21.52
N VAL A 203 0.59 3.47 21.90
CA VAL A 203 -0.49 2.85 22.67
C VAL A 203 -0.51 3.58 24.01
N ASN A 204 -1.33 4.61 24.14
CA ASN A 204 -1.67 5.14 25.45
C ASN A 204 -2.50 4.06 26.14
N GLY A 205 -1.87 3.37 27.05
CA GLY A 205 -2.56 2.50 27.99
C GLY A 205 -3.53 3.34 28.81
N SER A 206 -4.78 3.35 28.40
CA SER A 206 -5.88 3.82 29.23
C SER A 206 -6.38 2.59 29.99
N GLY A 207 -6.14 2.59 31.30
CA GLY A 207 -6.64 1.63 32.26
C GLY A 207 -8.17 1.61 32.35
#